data_54ad694e83dd1f5f2449b2fea2f10734
#
_entry.id   54ad694e83dd1f5f2449b2fea2f10734
#
_cell.length_a   1.000
_cell.length_b   1.000
_cell.length_c   1.000
_cell.angle_alpha   90.00
_cell.angle_beta   90.00
_cell.angle_gamma   90.00
#
_symmetry.space_group_name_H-M   'P 1'
#
loop_
_entity.id
_entity.type
_entity.pdbx_description
1 polymer ?
#
loop_
_entity_poly.entity_id
_entity_poly.type
_entity_poly.pdbx_seq_one_letter_code
_entity_poly.pdbx_strand_id
1 'polypeptide(L)'
;MGLSIAWRLAQCGCPVTVYDRGEAGRGASWAAAGMLAAAVETEPGEEKLLTLALESQRLWPDFARELEAASGISIDYRDEGTMVVALTRDDAEQLRFTYEFQKSLGLELDWLSGAEARRREPHLRPGIPGAVLSLRDHQVENRLLGSALAEAVRRAGVMLYEHCPVHEVDIASARACGVVTDRGYDRADVVVLAAGAWSREIGGIPRSHLPPVRPIKGQMLALRMDLEMPLLRHVMWLPRGGYLVPRRDGRLVVGGTVEERGFDDSMTAGGLLTLIEGAWRAVPTIEELPVVETWVGFRPGSRDDAPMLGSSGIDRLIMATGHHRNGILLTPVTAGSISAYVLTGRLPECAEPFTPERFLNARVGAAVRSGLVTAPEAR
;
A
#
# COMPACT_ATOMS: atom_id res chain seq x y z
N MET A 1 -3.35 -7.04 2.82
CA MET A 1 -3.15 -8.08 1.79
C MET A 1 -3.65 -9.45 2.26
N GLY A 2 -3.10 -10.05 3.32
CA GLY A 2 -3.49 -11.40 3.75
C GLY A 2 -5.00 -11.59 3.92
N LEU A 3 -5.69 -10.68 4.60
CA LEU A 3 -7.14 -10.76 4.78
C LEU A 3 -7.92 -10.70 3.44
N SER A 4 -7.56 -9.82 2.52
CA SER A 4 -8.25 -9.71 1.23
C SER A 4 -8.06 -10.94 0.36
N ILE A 5 -6.86 -11.54 0.36
CA ILE A 5 -6.57 -12.81 -0.32
C ILE A 5 -7.39 -13.94 0.32
N ALA A 6 -7.37 -14.04 1.65
CA ALA A 6 -8.11 -15.07 2.38
C ALA A 6 -9.62 -14.98 2.11
N TRP A 7 -10.16 -13.77 2.08
CA TRP A 7 -11.58 -13.54 1.74
C TRP A 7 -11.92 -14.03 0.33
N ARG A 8 -11.11 -13.68 -0.68
CA ARG A 8 -11.32 -14.13 -2.08
C ARG A 8 -11.18 -15.64 -2.21
N LEU A 9 -10.20 -16.28 -1.56
CA LEU A 9 -10.05 -17.73 -1.56
C LEU A 9 -11.24 -18.43 -0.90
N ALA A 10 -11.73 -17.91 0.23
CA ALA A 10 -12.91 -18.46 0.90
C ALA A 10 -14.16 -18.35 0.02
N GLN A 11 -14.37 -17.25 -0.71
CA GLN A 11 -15.44 -17.12 -1.70
C GLN A 11 -15.36 -18.16 -2.83
N CYS A 12 -14.15 -18.65 -3.14
CA CYS A 12 -13.92 -19.74 -4.09
C CYS A 12 -14.05 -21.15 -3.46
N GLY A 13 -14.45 -21.24 -2.21
CA GLY A 13 -14.65 -22.51 -1.50
C GLY A 13 -13.37 -23.15 -0.93
N CYS A 14 -12.25 -22.41 -0.91
CA CYS A 14 -11.02 -22.91 -0.29
C CYS A 14 -11.12 -22.83 1.24
N PRO A 15 -10.71 -23.87 1.99
CA PRO A 15 -10.49 -23.77 3.42
C PRO A 15 -9.25 -22.91 3.68
N VAL A 16 -9.39 -21.83 4.47
CA VAL A 16 -8.32 -20.88 4.71
C VAL A 16 -8.11 -20.67 6.20
N THR A 17 -6.84 -20.67 6.61
CA THR A 17 -6.41 -20.24 7.93
C THR A 17 -5.51 -19.02 7.78
N VAL A 18 -5.74 -17.98 8.58
CA VAL A 18 -4.94 -16.77 8.63
C VAL A 18 -4.30 -16.66 10.01
N TYR A 19 -3.00 -16.44 10.04
CA TYR A 19 -2.23 -16.12 11.24
C TYR A 19 -1.74 -14.68 11.19
N ASP A 20 -1.99 -13.92 12.23
CA ASP A 20 -1.41 -12.59 12.44
C ASP A 20 -0.71 -12.55 13.81
N ARG A 21 0.49 -11.98 13.85
CA ARG A 21 1.26 -11.83 15.10
C ARG A 21 0.63 -10.84 16.09
N GLY A 22 -0.25 -9.97 15.61
CA GLY A 22 -1.00 -9.00 16.41
C GLY A 22 -2.48 -9.04 16.05
N GLU A 23 -3.16 -7.90 16.13
CA GLU A 23 -4.50 -7.74 15.59
C GLU A 23 -4.45 -7.67 14.06
N ALA A 24 -5.34 -8.39 13.40
CA ALA A 24 -5.39 -8.47 11.96
C ALA A 24 -5.73 -7.09 11.34
N GLY A 25 -4.93 -6.70 10.33
CA GLY A 25 -5.06 -5.40 9.68
C GLY A 25 -4.37 -4.23 10.38
N ARG A 26 -3.75 -4.44 11.55
CA ARG A 26 -3.09 -3.39 12.37
C ARG A 26 -1.66 -3.07 11.97
N GLY A 27 -1.12 -3.68 10.93
CA GLY A 27 0.21 -3.37 10.41
C GLY A 27 0.24 -2.08 9.56
N ALA A 28 0.95 -2.13 8.42
CA ALA A 28 1.05 -1.00 7.47
C ALA A 28 -0.31 -0.49 6.99
N SER A 29 -1.31 -1.37 6.86
CA SER A 29 -2.66 -1.01 6.43
C SER A 29 -3.35 -0.06 7.40
N TRP A 30 -3.22 -0.28 8.71
CA TRP A 30 -3.79 0.59 9.74
C TRP A 30 -3.09 1.95 9.79
N ALA A 31 -1.75 1.94 9.60
CA ALA A 31 -0.95 3.16 9.64
C ALA A 31 -1.08 4.02 8.38
N ALA A 32 -1.57 3.46 7.28
CA ALA A 32 -1.72 4.15 6.00
C ALA A 32 -2.73 5.31 6.04
N ALA A 33 -2.78 6.08 4.97
CA ALA A 33 -3.76 7.15 4.79
C ALA A 33 -4.90 6.78 3.82
N GLY A 34 -4.97 5.55 3.32
CA GLY A 34 -6.10 5.06 2.54
C GLY A 34 -6.28 5.67 1.16
N MET A 35 -5.26 6.30 0.59
CA MET A 35 -5.31 6.89 -0.74
C MET A 35 -5.35 5.79 -1.82
N LEU A 36 -6.13 6.03 -2.87
CA LEU A 36 -6.29 5.18 -4.05
C LEU A 36 -5.83 5.97 -5.28
N ALA A 37 -4.57 6.41 -5.25
CA ALA A 37 -4.00 7.40 -6.14
C ALA A 37 -3.12 6.73 -7.22
N ALA A 38 -3.75 6.14 -8.23
CA ALA A 38 -3.02 5.53 -9.35
C ALA A 38 -2.38 6.57 -10.27
N ALA A 39 -3.04 7.71 -10.48
CA ALA A 39 -2.60 8.70 -11.45
C ALA A 39 -1.57 9.68 -10.88
N VAL A 40 -1.90 10.35 -9.76
CA VAL A 40 -1.02 11.42 -9.23
C VAL A 40 0.27 10.90 -8.61
N GLU A 41 0.33 9.63 -8.22
CA GLU A 41 1.53 9.01 -7.65
C GLU A 41 2.49 8.40 -8.69
N THR A 42 2.07 8.32 -9.97
CA THR A 42 2.90 7.71 -11.00
C THR A 42 4.07 8.61 -11.38
N GLU A 43 5.28 8.08 -11.22
CA GLU A 43 6.54 8.71 -11.56
C GLU A 43 7.22 8.04 -12.78
N PRO A 44 8.17 8.72 -13.47
CA PRO A 44 8.96 8.10 -14.53
C PRO A 44 9.67 6.82 -14.06
N GLY A 45 9.51 5.74 -14.83
CA GLY A 45 10.04 4.41 -14.51
C GLY A 45 9.05 3.47 -13.81
N GLU A 46 7.86 3.95 -13.45
CA GLU A 46 6.80 3.16 -12.81
C GLU A 46 5.70 2.70 -13.79
N GLU A 47 5.90 2.80 -15.09
CA GLU A 47 4.87 2.51 -16.12
C GLU A 47 4.27 1.10 -16.00
N LYS A 48 5.08 0.11 -15.58
CA LYS A 48 4.58 -1.25 -15.31
C LYS A 48 3.65 -1.27 -14.09
N LEU A 49 4.04 -0.55 -13.04
CA LEU A 49 3.25 -0.46 -11.81
C LEU A 49 1.93 0.28 -12.07
N LEU A 50 1.94 1.29 -12.94
CA LEU A 50 0.73 2.01 -13.34
C LEU A 50 -0.32 1.06 -13.94
N THR A 51 0.06 0.11 -14.80
CA THR A 51 -0.89 -0.86 -15.37
C THR A 51 -1.61 -1.66 -14.27
N LEU A 52 -0.87 -2.14 -13.28
CA LEU A 52 -1.44 -2.86 -12.15
C LEU A 52 -2.30 -1.94 -11.25
N ALA A 53 -1.85 -0.70 -11.05
CA ALA A 53 -2.54 0.30 -10.24
C ALA A 53 -3.88 0.72 -10.86
N LEU A 54 -3.92 0.97 -12.17
CA LEU A 54 -5.15 1.31 -12.90
C LEU A 54 -6.15 0.15 -12.89
N GLU A 55 -5.69 -1.08 -13.06
CA GLU A 55 -6.57 -2.24 -12.96
C GLU A 55 -7.15 -2.35 -11.53
N SER A 56 -6.32 -2.14 -10.52
CA SER A 56 -6.82 -2.13 -9.14
C SER A 56 -7.83 -1.02 -8.88
N GLN A 57 -7.55 0.19 -9.39
CA GLN A 57 -8.45 1.34 -9.27
C GLN A 57 -9.80 1.06 -9.93
N ARG A 58 -9.81 0.41 -11.10
CA ARG A 58 -11.03 -0.03 -11.79
C ARG A 58 -11.86 -1.01 -10.95
N LEU A 59 -11.20 -1.88 -10.19
CA LEU A 59 -11.86 -2.89 -9.34
C LEU A 59 -12.41 -2.31 -8.02
N TRP A 60 -11.91 -1.17 -7.57
CA TRP A 60 -12.22 -0.64 -6.23
C TRP A 60 -13.71 -0.39 -5.96
N PRO A 61 -14.52 0.21 -6.88
CA PRO A 61 -15.93 0.47 -6.59
C PRO A 61 -16.73 -0.81 -6.30
N ASP A 62 -16.48 -1.86 -7.07
CA ASP A 62 -17.15 -3.16 -6.87
C ASP A 62 -16.64 -3.87 -5.62
N PHE A 63 -15.32 -3.85 -5.41
CA PHE A 63 -14.70 -4.42 -4.22
C PHE A 63 -15.21 -3.78 -2.92
N ALA A 64 -15.35 -2.45 -2.89
CA ALA A 64 -15.88 -1.72 -1.75
C ALA A 64 -17.32 -2.15 -1.45
N ARG A 65 -18.18 -2.17 -2.45
CA ARG A 65 -19.59 -2.56 -2.34
C ARG A 65 -19.76 -4.01 -1.86
N GLU A 66 -18.99 -4.94 -2.44
CA GLU A 66 -18.99 -6.34 -2.04
C GLU A 66 -18.54 -6.52 -0.59
N LEU A 67 -17.46 -5.81 -0.20
CA LEU A 67 -16.90 -5.90 1.14
C LEU A 67 -17.85 -5.32 2.19
N GLU A 68 -18.46 -4.17 1.92
CA GLU A 68 -19.46 -3.56 2.79
C GLU A 68 -20.68 -4.47 2.97
N ALA A 69 -21.16 -5.10 1.90
CA ALA A 69 -22.24 -6.07 1.97
C ALA A 69 -21.88 -7.33 2.78
N ALA A 70 -20.65 -7.85 2.59
CA ALA A 70 -20.19 -9.06 3.28
C ALA A 70 -19.91 -8.81 4.77
N SER A 71 -19.35 -7.64 5.12
CA SER A 71 -18.94 -7.32 6.50
C SER A 71 -20.04 -6.59 7.30
N GLY A 72 -20.93 -5.86 6.62
CA GLY A 72 -21.84 -4.92 7.25
C GLY A 72 -21.16 -3.65 7.77
N ILE A 73 -19.91 -3.40 7.39
CA ILE A 73 -19.10 -2.24 7.82
C ILE A 73 -18.83 -1.37 6.60
N SER A 74 -19.23 -0.09 6.65
CA SER A 74 -18.85 0.87 5.61
C SER A 74 -17.35 1.22 5.73
N ILE A 75 -16.65 1.24 4.59
CA ILE A 75 -15.24 1.59 4.51
C ILE A 75 -15.01 3.05 4.10
N ASP A 76 -16.06 3.84 4.05
CA ASP A 76 -16.02 5.25 3.65
C ASP A 76 -15.26 5.45 2.33
N TYR A 77 -15.67 4.70 1.28
CA TYR A 77 -15.14 4.91 -0.06
C TYR A 77 -15.59 6.26 -0.59
N ARG A 78 -14.64 7.10 -0.98
CA ARG A 78 -14.87 8.50 -1.37
C ARG A 78 -14.21 8.82 -2.69
N ASP A 79 -14.92 9.50 -3.58
CA ASP A 79 -14.59 9.77 -4.98
C ASP A 79 -14.46 11.28 -5.30
N GLU A 80 -14.24 12.13 -4.28
CA GLU A 80 -14.09 13.57 -4.50
C GLU A 80 -12.84 13.92 -5.31
N GLY A 81 -11.88 13.02 -5.39
CA GLY A 81 -10.63 13.21 -6.13
C GLY A 81 -9.45 13.62 -5.26
N THR A 82 -8.29 13.72 -5.92
CA THR A 82 -7.01 14.07 -5.31
C THR A 82 -6.40 15.28 -6.01
N MET A 83 -5.91 16.23 -5.23
CA MET A 83 -5.25 17.44 -5.70
C MET A 83 -3.76 17.43 -5.33
N VAL A 84 -2.87 17.68 -6.28
CA VAL A 84 -1.45 17.92 -6.05
C VAL A 84 -1.20 19.42 -6.14
N VAL A 85 -0.72 20.06 -5.09
CA VAL A 85 -0.54 21.52 -5.06
C VAL A 85 0.92 21.93 -5.26
N ALA A 86 1.15 23.03 -5.96
CA ALA A 86 2.42 23.72 -6.00
C ALA A 86 2.37 24.93 -5.09
N LEU A 87 3.36 25.11 -4.20
CA LEU A 87 3.40 26.22 -3.24
C LEU A 87 4.35 27.35 -3.68
N THR A 88 5.32 27.01 -4.52
CA THR A 88 6.31 27.94 -5.10
C THR A 88 6.33 27.80 -6.62
N ARG A 89 7.07 28.70 -7.30
CA ARG A 89 7.27 28.58 -8.76
C ARG A 89 8.06 27.33 -9.13
N ASP A 90 9.06 26.99 -8.34
CA ASP A 90 9.87 25.79 -8.57
C ASP A 90 9.02 24.53 -8.41
N ASP A 91 8.13 24.50 -7.39
CA ASP A 91 7.16 23.39 -7.25
C ASP A 91 6.24 23.30 -8.46
N ALA A 92 5.82 24.43 -9.03
CA ALA A 92 4.95 24.44 -10.21
C ALA A 92 5.66 23.95 -11.48
N GLU A 93 6.94 24.27 -11.66
CA GLU A 93 7.73 23.73 -12.77
C GLU A 93 7.91 22.23 -12.66
N GLN A 94 8.24 21.74 -11.46
CA GLN A 94 8.33 20.29 -11.20
C GLN A 94 6.99 19.59 -11.40
N LEU A 95 5.92 20.16 -10.88
CA LEU A 95 4.57 19.60 -11.03
C LEU A 95 4.13 19.57 -12.50
N ARG A 96 4.49 20.58 -13.30
CA ARG A 96 4.20 20.63 -14.73
C ARG A 96 4.91 19.51 -15.49
N PHE A 97 6.19 19.28 -15.18
CA PHE A 97 6.95 18.18 -15.76
C PHE A 97 6.27 16.81 -15.47
N THR A 98 5.90 16.58 -14.21
CA THR A 98 5.20 15.35 -13.80
C THR A 98 3.83 15.24 -14.49
N TYR A 99 3.07 16.34 -14.54
CA TYR A 99 1.77 16.39 -15.21
C TYR A 99 1.87 16.06 -16.71
N GLU A 100 2.84 16.62 -17.42
CA GLU A 100 3.06 16.34 -18.86
C GLU A 100 3.44 14.88 -19.08
N PHE A 101 4.30 14.33 -18.24
CA PHE A 101 4.62 12.91 -18.25
C PHE A 101 3.37 12.04 -18.03
N GLN A 102 2.60 12.30 -16.97
CA GLN A 102 1.36 11.59 -16.67
C GLN A 102 0.32 11.70 -17.79
N LYS A 103 0.18 12.89 -18.41
CA LYS A 103 -0.67 13.08 -19.59
C LYS A 103 -0.19 12.29 -20.79
N SER A 104 1.11 12.14 -21.01
CA SER A 104 1.66 11.30 -22.09
C SER A 104 1.33 9.82 -21.94
N LEU A 105 1.06 9.36 -20.70
CA LEU A 105 0.58 8.02 -20.39
C LEU A 105 -0.95 7.87 -20.54
N GLY A 106 -1.65 8.93 -20.96
CA GLY A 106 -3.11 8.92 -21.15
C GLY A 106 -3.92 9.12 -19.87
N LEU A 107 -3.30 9.57 -18.78
CA LEU A 107 -4.01 9.76 -17.51
C LEU A 107 -4.94 11.00 -17.58
N GLU A 108 -6.12 10.87 -16.97
CA GLU A 108 -7.14 11.92 -16.88
C GLU A 108 -6.81 12.88 -15.74
N LEU A 109 -6.10 13.95 -16.05
CA LEU A 109 -5.66 14.96 -15.09
C LEU A 109 -5.98 16.37 -15.61
N ASP A 110 -6.34 17.26 -14.70
CA ASP A 110 -6.62 18.67 -14.98
C ASP A 110 -5.57 19.56 -14.30
N TRP A 111 -4.95 20.46 -15.10
CA TRP A 111 -4.16 21.54 -14.56
C TRP A 111 -5.06 22.70 -14.11
N LEU A 112 -4.94 23.09 -12.85
CA LEU A 112 -5.67 24.20 -12.26
C LEU A 112 -4.75 25.41 -12.02
N SER A 113 -5.23 26.61 -12.34
CA SER A 113 -4.60 27.82 -11.81
C SER A 113 -4.76 27.90 -10.28
N GLY A 114 -3.91 28.67 -9.60
CA GLY A 114 -4.02 28.84 -8.16
C GLY A 114 -5.38 29.40 -7.72
N ALA A 115 -6.02 30.24 -8.56
CA ALA A 115 -7.36 30.76 -8.30
C ALA A 115 -8.43 29.65 -8.40
N GLU A 116 -8.31 28.74 -9.38
CA GLU A 116 -9.22 27.60 -9.54
C GLU A 116 -9.06 26.59 -8.42
N ALA A 117 -7.83 26.27 -8.02
CA ALA A 117 -7.56 25.40 -6.90
C ALA A 117 -8.17 25.96 -5.60
N ARG A 118 -8.00 27.28 -5.34
CA ARG A 118 -8.60 27.92 -4.17
C ARG A 118 -10.12 28.04 -4.21
N ARG A 119 -10.75 28.08 -5.37
CA ARG A 119 -12.24 27.97 -5.44
C ARG A 119 -12.74 26.60 -4.99
N ARG A 120 -11.96 25.55 -5.24
CA ARG A 120 -12.30 24.18 -4.82
C ARG A 120 -11.94 23.92 -3.36
N GLU A 121 -10.79 24.45 -2.92
CA GLU A 121 -10.26 24.36 -1.56
C GLU A 121 -9.95 25.76 -1.01
N PRO A 122 -10.95 26.43 -0.41
CA PRO A 122 -10.82 27.84 0.00
C PRO A 122 -9.75 28.11 1.05
N HIS A 123 -9.41 27.10 1.85
CA HIS A 123 -8.41 27.20 2.92
C HIS A 123 -6.96 27.06 2.43
N LEU A 124 -6.75 26.74 1.14
CA LEU A 124 -5.41 26.81 0.54
C LEU A 124 -4.82 28.21 0.69
N ARG A 125 -3.52 28.27 1.02
CA ARG A 125 -2.81 29.56 1.15
C ARG A 125 -3.00 30.41 -0.11
N PRO A 126 -3.09 31.74 0.05
CA PRO A 126 -3.11 32.66 -1.08
C PRO A 126 -1.81 32.60 -1.91
N GLY A 127 -1.93 32.80 -3.23
CA GLY A 127 -0.77 32.96 -4.11
C GLY A 127 -0.09 31.66 -4.53
N ILE A 128 -0.72 30.50 -4.36
CA ILE A 128 -0.20 29.25 -4.97
C ILE A 128 -0.19 29.40 -6.49
N PRO A 129 0.87 28.95 -7.19
CA PRO A 129 0.98 29.11 -8.64
C PRO A 129 0.07 28.16 -9.43
N GLY A 130 -0.30 26.99 -8.88
CA GLY A 130 -1.18 26.04 -9.54
C GLY A 130 -1.32 24.75 -8.79
N ALA A 131 -2.13 23.85 -9.36
CA ALA A 131 -2.35 22.50 -8.86
C ALA A 131 -2.69 21.55 -10.02
N VAL A 132 -2.59 20.24 -9.79
CA VAL A 132 -3.13 19.19 -10.64
C VAL A 132 -4.25 18.48 -9.90
N LEU A 133 -5.38 18.24 -10.55
CA LEU A 133 -6.52 17.52 -10.02
C LEU A 133 -6.70 16.21 -10.78
N SER A 134 -6.82 15.11 -10.04
CA SER A 134 -7.30 13.83 -10.52
C SER A 134 -8.65 13.52 -9.89
N LEU A 135 -9.70 13.44 -10.70
CA LEU A 135 -11.02 12.99 -10.24
C LEU A 135 -11.12 11.46 -10.18
N ARG A 136 -10.11 10.75 -10.69
CA ARG A 136 -10.06 9.28 -10.67
C ARG A 136 -9.36 8.74 -9.42
N ASP A 137 -8.57 9.57 -8.75
CA ASP A 137 -7.84 9.15 -7.55
C ASP A 137 -8.69 9.40 -6.31
N HIS A 138 -9.08 8.32 -5.67
CA HIS A 138 -10.07 8.25 -4.60
C HIS A 138 -9.43 8.00 -3.24
N GLN A 139 -10.25 7.72 -2.22
CA GLN A 139 -9.77 7.32 -0.89
C GLN A 139 -10.75 6.36 -0.21
N VAL A 140 -10.25 5.62 0.77
CA VAL A 140 -11.03 4.82 1.72
C VAL A 140 -10.57 5.10 3.14
N GLU A 141 -11.41 4.87 4.12
CA GLU A 141 -10.95 4.83 5.51
C GLU A 141 -10.24 3.49 5.77
N ASN A 142 -8.92 3.52 5.76
CA ASN A 142 -8.08 2.33 5.78
C ASN A 142 -8.20 1.49 7.06
N ARG A 143 -8.56 2.10 8.20
CA ARG A 143 -8.80 1.39 9.46
C ARG A 143 -10.12 0.65 9.41
N LEU A 144 -11.18 1.27 8.86
CA LEU A 144 -12.46 0.60 8.60
C LEU A 144 -12.32 -0.51 7.55
N LEU A 145 -11.49 -0.29 6.51
CA LEU A 145 -11.15 -1.35 5.55
C LEU A 145 -10.53 -2.58 6.23
N GLY A 146 -9.59 -2.38 7.15
CA GLY A 146 -9.00 -3.47 7.93
C GLY A 146 -10.04 -4.23 8.75
N SER A 147 -10.91 -3.49 9.46
CA SER A 147 -12.00 -4.06 10.26
C SER A 147 -13.02 -4.81 9.40
N ALA A 148 -13.42 -4.22 8.25
CA ALA A 148 -14.35 -4.84 7.32
C ALA A 148 -13.79 -6.14 6.73
N LEU A 149 -12.51 -6.17 6.35
CA LEU A 149 -11.86 -7.37 5.87
C LEU A 149 -11.77 -8.45 6.95
N ALA A 150 -11.43 -8.09 8.20
CA ALA A 150 -11.39 -9.03 9.31
C ALA A 150 -12.77 -9.64 9.60
N GLU A 151 -13.83 -8.84 9.53
CA GLU A 151 -15.20 -9.31 9.70
C GLU A 151 -15.66 -10.18 8.52
N ALA A 152 -15.35 -9.77 7.28
CA ALA A 152 -15.71 -10.51 6.08
C ALA A 152 -15.07 -11.92 6.05
N VAL A 153 -13.80 -12.05 6.45
CA VAL A 153 -13.14 -13.37 6.52
C VAL A 153 -13.76 -14.25 7.59
N ARG A 154 -14.13 -13.70 8.77
CA ARG A 154 -14.82 -14.47 9.82
C ARG A 154 -16.17 -14.98 9.35
N ARG A 155 -16.98 -14.13 8.71
CA ARG A 155 -18.28 -14.52 8.14
C ARG A 155 -18.18 -15.53 7.00
N ALA A 156 -17.08 -15.48 6.25
CA ALA A 156 -16.79 -16.46 5.20
C ALA A 156 -16.26 -17.81 5.73
N GLY A 157 -16.16 -17.99 7.06
CA GLY A 157 -15.71 -19.23 7.69
C GLY A 157 -14.19 -19.42 7.69
N VAL A 158 -13.41 -18.36 7.43
CA VAL A 158 -11.94 -18.38 7.55
C VAL A 158 -11.54 -18.49 9.02
N MET A 159 -10.62 -19.37 9.33
CA MET A 159 -10.00 -19.46 10.65
C MET A 159 -8.98 -18.32 10.81
N LEU A 160 -9.30 -17.32 11.62
CA LEU A 160 -8.43 -16.16 11.89
C LEU A 160 -7.84 -16.26 13.29
N TYR A 161 -6.53 -16.46 13.38
CA TYR A 161 -5.77 -16.49 14.62
C TYR A 161 -4.96 -15.20 14.76
N GLU A 162 -5.42 -14.33 15.62
CA GLU A 162 -4.76 -13.09 16.02
C GLU A 162 -3.81 -13.36 17.20
N HIS A 163 -2.81 -12.49 17.39
CA HIS A 163 -1.76 -12.66 18.42
C HIS A 163 -1.07 -14.03 18.35
N CYS A 164 -0.93 -14.56 17.13
CA CYS A 164 -0.36 -15.87 16.88
C CYS A 164 0.74 -15.77 15.81
N PRO A 165 1.98 -15.48 16.19
CA PRO A 165 3.08 -15.34 15.25
C PRO A 165 3.39 -16.65 14.54
N VAL A 166 3.67 -16.57 13.25
CA VAL A 166 4.30 -17.64 12.48
C VAL A 166 5.81 -17.51 12.66
N HIS A 167 6.45 -18.52 13.23
CA HIS A 167 7.90 -18.53 13.44
C HIS A 167 8.65 -18.96 12.19
N GLU A 168 8.11 -20.00 11.50
CA GLU A 168 8.73 -20.50 10.27
C GLU A 168 7.71 -21.14 9.34
N VAL A 169 8.07 -21.17 8.06
CA VAL A 169 7.43 -22.02 7.04
C VAL A 169 8.16 -23.36 7.02
N ASP A 170 7.44 -24.44 7.25
CA ASP A 170 7.99 -25.80 7.10
C ASP A 170 8.19 -26.12 5.62
N ILE A 171 9.46 -26.35 5.23
CA ILE A 171 9.85 -26.63 3.85
C ILE A 171 10.57 -27.98 3.82
N ALA A 172 9.95 -28.95 3.16
CA ALA A 172 10.52 -30.28 2.92
C ALA A 172 10.65 -30.53 1.42
N SER A 173 11.79 -31.01 0.95
CA SER A 173 12.05 -31.32 -0.48
C SER A 173 11.69 -30.18 -1.42
N ALA A 174 12.12 -28.94 -1.10
CA ALA A 174 11.84 -27.71 -1.83
C ALA A 174 10.35 -27.36 -1.97
N ARG A 175 9.51 -27.79 -1.04
CA ARG A 175 8.07 -27.57 -1.01
C ARG A 175 7.63 -27.09 0.37
N ALA A 176 6.78 -26.07 0.42
CA ALA A 176 6.10 -25.68 1.65
C ALA A 176 5.04 -26.73 2.03
N CYS A 177 5.07 -27.16 3.29
CA CYS A 177 4.20 -28.20 3.83
C CYS A 177 3.26 -27.69 4.92
N GLY A 178 3.56 -26.51 5.49
CA GLY A 178 2.80 -25.90 6.57
C GLY A 178 3.57 -24.76 7.23
N VAL A 179 3.11 -24.39 8.41
CA VAL A 179 3.71 -23.34 9.23
C VAL A 179 3.86 -23.78 10.69
N VAL A 180 4.85 -23.25 11.39
CA VAL A 180 5.04 -23.42 12.83
C VAL A 180 4.67 -22.12 13.53
N THR A 181 3.79 -22.24 14.52
CA THR A 181 3.26 -21.11 15.31
C THR A 181 3.34 -21.41 16.79
N ASP A 182 2.95 -20.47 17.64
CA ASP A 182 2.80 -20.73 19.11
C ASP A 182 1.76 -21.81 19.43
N ARG A 183 0.88 -22.12 18.48
CA ARG A 183 -0.12 -23.19 18.63
C ARG A 183 0.38 -24.56 18.18
N GLY A 184 1.61 -24.63 17.67
CA GLY A 184 2.22 -25.82 17.10
C GLY A 184 2.30 -25.78 15.57
N TYR A 185 2.48 -26.96 14.98
CA TYR A 185 2.54 -27.14 13.53
C TYR A 185 1.15 -27.21 12.93
N ASP A 186 0.92 -26.42 11.87
CA ASP A 186 -0.29 -26.47 11.06
C ASP A 186 0.08 -26.80 9.61
N ARG A 187 -0.46 -27.93 9.12
CA ARG A 187 -0.23 -28.40 7.76
C ARG A 187 -1.04 -27.57 6.77
N ALA A 188 -0.43 -27.24 5.64
CA ALA A 188 -1.12 -26.54 4.55
C ALA A 188 -0.68 -27.08 3.19
N ASP A 189 -1.61 -27.11 2.24
CA ASP A 189 -1.30 -27.44 0.85
C ASP A 189 -0.63 -26.28 0.12
N VAL A 190 -0.90 -25.04 0.52
CA VAL A 190 -0.30 -23.79 -0.01
C VAL A 190 -0.10 -22.82 1.15
N VAL A 191 1.05 -22.18 1.20
CA VAL A 191 1.36 -21.09 2.13
C VAL A 191 1.47 -19.78 1.36
N VAL A 192 0.73 -18.76 1.79
CA VAL A 192 0.82 -17.40 1.24
C VAL A 192 1.53 -16.48 2.23
N LEU A 193 2.72 -16.01 1.88
CA LEU A 193 3.50 -15.08 2.67
C LEU A 193 3.03 -13.64 2.41
N ALA A 194 2.20 -13.11 3.32
CA ALA A 194 1.65 -11.76 3.28
C ALA A 194 2.05 -10.92 4.51
N ALA A 195 3.24 -11.19 5.09
CA ALA A 195 3.68 -10.62 6.36
C ALA A 195 4.24 -9.17 6.26
N GLY A 196 4.00 -8.48 5.12
CA GLY A 196 4.36 -7.08 4.94
C GLY A 196 5.85 -6.81 5.20
N ALA A 197 6.19 -5.80 5.99
CA ALA A 197 7.58 -5.43 6.29
C ALA A 197 8.34 -6.54 7.02
N TRP A 198 7.64 -7.48 7.67
CA TRP A 198 8.23 -8.61 8.41
C TRP A 198 8.40 -9.88 7.59
N SER A 199 8.15 -9.84 6.30
CA SER A 199 8.24 -11.01 5.42
C SER A 199 9.62 -11.68 5.41
N ARG A 200 10.69 -10.96 5.74
CA ARG A 200 12.05 -11.51 5.85
C ARG A 200 12.37 -12.16 7.19
N GLU A 201 11.55 -11.93 8.19
CA GLU A 201 11.76 -12.43 9.56
C GLU A 201 11.13 -13.80 9.77
N ILE A 202 10.30 -14.26 8.85
CA ILE A 202 9.72 -15.60 8.90
C ILE A 202 10.82 -16.63 8.61
N GLY A 203 11.04 -17.52 9.56
CA GLY A 203 12.02 -18.61 9.47
C GLY A 203 11.66 -19.69 8.45
N GLY A 204 12.55 -20.67 8.28
CA GLY A 204 12.37 -21.80 7.38
C GLY A 204 12.63 -21.51 5.91
N ILE A 205 12.55 -20.27 5.45
CA ILE A 205 12.75 -19.88 4.06
C ILE A 205 14.25 -19.73 3.78
N PRO A 206 14.83 -20.46 2.80
CA PRO A 206 16.24 -20.33 2.43
C PRO A 206 16.60 -18.88 2.02
N ARG A 207 17.79 -18.42 2.39
CA ARG A 207 18.24 -17.03 2.11
C ARG A 207 18.15 -16.61 0.65
N SER A 208 18.32 -17.55 -0.29
CA SER A 208 18.16 -17.30 -1.73
C SER A 208 16.74 -16.94 -2.13
N HIS A 209 15.74 -17.37 -1.38
CA HIS A 209 14.31 -17.19 -1.66
C HIS A 209 13.63 -16.17 -0.73
N LEU A 210 14.37 -15.60 0.23
CA LEU A 210 13.82 -14.53 1.08
C LEU A 210 13.45 -13.32 0.24
N PRO A 211 12.23 -12.76 0.41
CA PRO A 211 11.83 -11.55 -0.30
C PRO A 211 12.72 -10.38 0.09
N PRO A 212 13.24 -9.57 -0.86
CA PRO A 212 14.06 -8.40 -0.57
C PRO A 212 13.20 -7.22 -0.06
N VAL A 213 12.48 -7.43 1.03
CA VAL A 213 11.65 -6.44 1.69
C VAL A 213 12.38 -5.83 2.88
N ARG A 214 12.19 -4.53 3.08
CA ARG A 214 12.69 -3.79 4.24
C ARG A 214 11.60 -2.87 4.81
N PRO A 215 11.61 -2.60 6.12
CA PRO A 215 10.69 -1.63 6.70
C PRO A 215 11.08 -0.21 6.30
N ILE A 216 10.15 0.53 5.71
CA ILE A 216 10.27 1.97 5.48
C ILE A 216 9.34 2.66 6.48
N LYS A 217 9.95 3.28 7.49
CA LYS A 217 9.25 3.98 8.55
C LYS A 217 8.51 5.19 8.00
N GLY A 218 7.30 5.42 8.47
CA GLY A 218 6.49 6.61 8.23
C GLY A 218 5.85 7.10 9.51
N GLN A 219 6.11 8.35 9.86
CA GLN A 219 5.46 9.05 10.97
C GLN A 219 4.24 9.78 10.44
N MET A 220 3.17 9.80 11.22
CA MET A 220 1.85 10.30 10.86
C MET A 220 1.24 11.03 12.04
N LEU A 221 0.36 11.99 11.77
CA LEU A 221 -0.49 12.60 12.78
C LEU A 221 -1.92 12.82 12.26
N ALA A 222 -2.86 12.99 13.17
CA ALA A 222 -4.22 13.43 12.86
C ALA A 222 -4.57 14.68 13.65
N LEU A 223 -5.19 15.61 12.95
CA LEU A 223 -5.77 16.83 13.50
C LEU A 223 -7.30 16.71 13.53
N ARG A 224 -7.98 17.53 14.35
CA ARG A 224 -9.45 17.58 14.42
C ARG A 224 -9.98 18.76 13.64
N MET A 225 -10.69 18.49 12.53
CA MET A 225 -11.46 19.50 11.80
C MET A 225 -12.86 19.65 12.40
N ASP A 226 -13.49 20.78 12.14
CA ASP A 226 -14.93 20.94 12.31
C ASP A 226 -15.68 20.06 11.29
N LEU A 227 -16.70 19.34 11.74
CA LEU A 227 -17.51 18.46 10.89
C LEU A 227 -18.46 19.24 9.97
N GLU A 228 -18.93 20.42 10.42
CA GLU A 228 -19.84 21.26 9.64
C GLU A 228 -19.10 22.12 8.61
N MET A 229 -17.84 22.47 8.92
CA MET A 229 -16.97 23.27 8.06
C MET A 229 -15.60 22.63 7.89
N PRO A 230 -15.52 21.49 7.17
CA PRO A 230 -14.25 20.82 6.97
C PRO A 230 -13.26 21.69 6.16
N LEU A 231 -12.00 21.75 6.61
CA LEU A 231 -10.97 22.56 5.95
C LEU A 231 -10.66 22.09 4.52
N LEU A 232 -10.78 20.80 4.26
CA LEU A 232 -10.49 20.17 2.98
C LEU A 232 -11.57 19.17 2.61
N ARG A 233 -11.79 19.02 1.30
CA ARG A 233 -12.67 18.00 0.71
C ARG A 233 -11.89 16.94 -0.05
N HIS A 234 -10.88 17.37 -0.83
CA HIS A 234 -10.04 16.49 -1.61
C HIS A 234 -8.87 15.97 -0.78
N VAL A 235 -8.38 14.80 -1.13
CA VAL A 235 -7.01 14.40 -0.75
C VAL A 235 -6.05 15.41 -1.35
N MET A 236 -5.06 15.84 -0.58
CA MET A 236 -4.10 16.84 -1.04
C MET A 236 -2.68 16.33 -0.90
N TRP A 237 -1.97 16.25 -2.01
CA TRP A 237 -0.54 16.04 -2.04
C TRP A 237 0.21 17.35 -1.97
N LEU A 238 1.25 17.36 -1.13
CA LEU A 238 2.08 18.51 -0.86
C LEU A 238 3.42 18.38 -1.58
N PRO A 239 4.09 19.49 -1.94
CA PRO A 239 5.46 19.43 -2.39
C PRO A 239 6.37 18.71 -1.38
N ARG A 240 7.38 18.01 -1.88
CA ARG A 240 8.35 17.27 -1.06
C ARG A 240 7.79 16.09 -0.24
N GLY A 241 6.67 15.50 -0.70
CA GLY A 241 6.22 14.18 -0.26
C GLY A 241 5.35 14.13 0.99
N GLY A 242 4.63 15.21 1.32
CA GLY A 242 3.57 15.16 2.33
C GLY A 242 2.17 15.05 1.71
N TYR A 243 1.17 14.71 2.52
CA TYR A 243 -0.24 14.69 2.11
C TYR A 243 -1.18 15.01 3.27
N LEU A 244 -2.37 15.51 2.92
CA LEU A 244 -3.49 15.77 3.82
C LEU A 244 -4.68 14.95 3.34
N VAL A 245 -5.27 14.17 4.24
CA VAL A 245 -6.41 13.29 3.90
C VAL A 245 -7.57 13.59 4.85
N PRO A 246 -8.61 14.31 4.37
CA PRO A 246 -9.79 14.61 5.18
C PRO A 246 -10.65 13.36 5.37
N ARG A 247 -11.17 13.16 6.57
CA ARG A 247 -12.05 12.06 6.95
C ARG A 247 -13.44 12.57 7.35
N ARG A 248 -14.49 11.75 7.12
CA ARG A 248 -15.86 12.11 7.52
C ARG A 248 -16.07 12.17 9.02
N ASP A 249 -15.23 11.51 9.81
CA ASP A 249 -15.26 11.60 11.27
C ASP A 249 -14.58 12.87 11.83
N GLY A 250 -14.16 13.79 10.96
CA GLY A 250 -13.53 15.06 11.32
C GLY A 250 -12.02 14.95 11.51
N ARG A 251 -11.39 13.79 11.31
CA ARG A 251 -9.93 13.71 11.29
C ARG A 251 -9.37 14.28 9.99
N LEU A 252 -8.32 15.06 10.09
CA LEU A 252 -7.42 15.40 9.00
C LEU A 252 -6.12 14.63 9.23
N VAL A 253 -5.92 13.57 8.46
CA VAL A 253 -4.69 12.78 8.51
C VAL A 253 -3.59 13.54 7.78
N VAL A 254 -2.48 13.78 8.45
CA VAL A 254 -1.27 14.40 7.91
C VAL A 254 -0.18 13.35 7.84
N GLY A 255 0.32 13.11 6.65
CA GLY A 255 1.33 12.09 6.42
C GLY A 255 2.24 12.45 5.26
N GLY A 256 3.23 11.73 5.06
CA GLY A 256 3.91 10.82 5.98
C GLY A 256 5.40 10.94 5.71
N THR A 257 6.20 10.80 6.77
CA THR A 257 7.65 10.74 6.56
C THR A 257 8.05 9.47 5.82
N VAL A 258 9.26 9.47 5.25
CA VAL A 258 9.87 8.30 4.60
C VAL A 258 11.28 8.16 5.15
N GLU A 259 11.51 7.12 5.97
CA GLU A 259 12.75 6.97 6.72
C GLU A 259 13.24 5.51 6.68
N GLU A 260 14.53 5.33 6.43
CA GLU A 260 15.19 4.02 6.54
C GLU A 260 15.81 3.87 7.95
N ARG A 261 14.97 3.49 8.93
CA ARG A 261 15.31 3.36 10.35
C ARG A 261 15.03 1.96 10.90
N GLY A 262 14.93 0.95 10.03
CA GLY A 262 14.51 -0.39 10.46
C GLY A 262 13.12 -0.34 11.12
N PHE A 263 12.93 -1.11 12.16
CA PHE A 263 11.69 -1.17 12.94
C PHE A 263 11.67 -0.20 14.13
N ASP A 264 12.35 0.95 14.03
CA ASP A 264 12.24 2.02 15.04
C ASP A 264 10.84 2.65 14.98
N ASP A 265 10.02 2.40 15.99
CA ASP A 265 8.63 2.88 16.11
C ASP A 265 8.51 4.20 16.88
N SER A 266 9.63 4.85 17.21
CA SER A 266 9.62 6.11 17.93
C SER A 266 9.09 7.27 17.08
N MET A 267 8.20 8.09 17.65
CA MET A 267 7.83 9.40 17.10
C MET A 267 8.93 10.40 17.43
N THR A 268 9.40 11.15 16.43
CA THR A 268 10.47 12.14 16.63
C THR A 268 9.96 13.57 16.48
N ALA A 269 10.55 14.50 17.21
CA ALA A 269 10.24 15.94 17.08
C ALA A 269 10.49 16.44 15.65
N GLY A 270 11.55 15.97 14.99
CA GLY A 270 11.86 16.33 13.60
C GLY A 270 10.80 15.83 12.63
N GLY A 271 10.30 14.59 12.81
CA GLY A 271 9.21 14.04 12.01
C GLY A 271 7.91 14.84 12.17
N LEU A 272 7.51 15.15 13.41
CA LEU A 272 6.33 15.99 13.68
C LEU A 272 6.47 17.38 13.07
N LEU A 273 7.64 18.01 13.25
CA LEU A 273 7.91 19.34 12.66
C LEU A 273 7.75 19.32 11.13
N THR A 274 8.33 18.31 10.46
CA THR A 274 8.24 18.15 9.01
C THR A 274 6.78 18.03 8.54
N LEU A 275 5.97 17.23 9.23
CA LEU A 275 4.57 17.03 8.90
C LEU A 275 3.74 18.29 9.10
N ILE A 276 3.89 18.94 10.25
CA ILE A 276 3.13 20.17 10.60
C ILE A 276 3.55 21.32 9.69
N GLU A 277 4.84 21.53 9.47
CA GLU A 277 5.33 22.62 8.58
C GLU A 277 4.85 22.42 7.15
N GLY A 278 4.95 21.20 6.61
CA GLY A 278 4.48 20.89 5.26
C GLY A 278 2.99 21.18 5.08
N ALA A 279 2.18 20.73 6.03
CA ALA A 279 0.74 20.94 6.04
C ALA A 279 0.38 22.45 6.21
N TRP A 280 1.02 23.14 7.15
CA TRP A 280 0.81 24.56 7.42
C TRP A 280 1.16 25.45 6.23
N ARG A 281 2.24 25.14 5.53
CA ARG A 281 2.63 25.88 4.32
C ARG A 281 1.58 25.83 3.22
N ALA A 282 0.80 24.75 3.14
CA ALA A 282 -0.29 24.59 2.17
C ALA A 282 -1.62 25.14 2.68
N VAL A 283 -1.95 24.86 3.93
CA VAL A 283 -3.23 25.20 4.58
C VAL A 283 -2.93 25.84 5.95
N PRO A 284 -2.66 27.14 6.00
CA PRO A 284 -2.22 27.81 7.24
C PRO A 284 -3.19 27.65 8.42
N THR A 285 -4.48 27.55 8.15
CA THR A 285 -5.53 27.39 9.17
C THR A 285 -5.37 26.12 10.02
N ILE A 286 -4.54 25.15 9.62
CA ILE A 286 -4.30 23.94 10.44
C ILE A 286 -3.67 24.25 11.80
N GLU A 287 -3.03 25.42 11.97
CA GLU A 287 -2.40 25.82 13.23
C GLU A 287 -3.39 25.93 14.39
N GLU A 288 -4.67 26.13 14.08
CA GLU A 288 -5.76 26.21 15.06
C GLU A 288 -6.37 24.84 15.39
N LEU A 289 -5.98 23.77 14.67
CA LEU A 289 -6.58 22.46 14.85
C LEU A 289 -5.94 21.67 15.98
N PRO A 290 -6.72 21.07 16.89
CA PRO A 290 -6.19 20.18 17.92
C PRO A 290 -5.51 18.95 17.31
N VAL A 291 -4.35 18.55 17.86
CA VAL A 291 -3.73 17.24 17.58
C VAL A 291 -4.52 16.15 18.29
N VAL A 292 -4.98 15.15 17.56
CA VAL A 292 -5.81 14.05 18.08
C VAL A 292 -4.95 12.81 18.35
N GLU A 293 -4.04 12.48 17.42
CA GLU A 293 -3.29 11.23 17.45
C GLU A 293 -1.99 11.38 16.66
N THR A 294 -0.96 10.66 17.11
CA THR A 294 0.29 10.46 16.34
C THR A 294 0.62 8.98 16.32
N TRP A 295 1.15 8.48 15.20
CA TRP A 295 1.53 7.07 15.07
C TRP A 295 2.66 6.86 14.08
N VAL A 296 3.24 5.66 14.13
CA VAL A 296 4.29 5.20 13.22
C VAL A 296 3.83 3.92 12.53
N GLY A 297 4.22 3.76 11.29
CA GLY A 297 4.02 2.53 10.53
C GLY A 297 5.21 2.17 9.66
N PHE A 298 5.23 0.92 9.17
CA PHE A 298 6.33 0.40 8.38
C PHE A 298 5.82 -0.09 7.02
N ARG A 299 6.12 0.68 5.97
CA ARG A 299 5.81 0.25 4.60
C ARG A 299 6.72 -0.91 4.22
N PRO A 300 6.20 -1.98 3.60
CA PRO A 300 7.02 -3.07 3.09
C PRO A 300 7.72 -2.64 1.79
N GLY A 301 8.86 -1.95 1.88
CA GLY A 301 9.63 -1.52 0.73
C GLY A 301 10.35 -2.69 0.08
N SER A 302 10.17 -2.92 -1.22
CA SER A 302 10.98 -3.82 -2.04
C SER A 302 12.18 -3.07 -2.64
N ARG A 303 12.98 -3.71 -3.49
CA ARG A 303 14.13 -3.04 -4.12
C ARG A 303 13.72 -2.02 -5.20
N ASP A 304 12.60 -2.28 -5.86
CA ASP A 304 12.04 -1.48 -6.95
C ASP A 304 10.71 -0.83 -6.55
N ASP A 305 10.40 -0.85 -5.24
CA ASP A 305 9.20 -0.33 -4.62
C ASP A 305 7.86 -0.87 -5.20
N ALA A 306 7.96 -1.95 -6.00
CA ALA A 306 6.83 -2.67 -6.58
C ALA A 306 6.54 -3.99 -5.83
N PRO A 307 5.29 -4.48 -5.84
CA PRO A 307 4.91 -5.68 -5.10
C PRO A 307 5.60 -6.94 -5.62
N MET A 308 5.68 -7.97 -4.78
CA MET A 308 6.06 -9.32 -5.16
C MET A 308 4.84 -10.23 -5.07
N LEU A 309 4.41 -10.73 -6.23
CA LEU A 309 3.19 -11.52 -6.40
C LEU A 309 3.50 -12.86 -7.09
N GLY A 310 3.03 -13.97 -6.50
CA GLY A 310 3.17 -15.30 -7.12
C GLY A 310 4.27 -16.17 -6.52
N SER A 311 4.83 -17.07 -7.30
CA SER A 311 5.79 -18.07 -6.83
C SER A 311 7.01 -17.49 -6.15
N SER A 312 7.39 -18.08 -5.02
CA SER A 312 8.66 -17.77 -4.35
C SER A 312 9.87 -18.49 -4.97
N GLY A 313 9.64 -19.39 -5.93
CA GLY A 313 10.63 -20.38 -6.40
C GLY A 313 10.68 -21.66 -5.53
N ILE A 314 9.91 -21.71 -4.45
CA ILE A 314 9.67 -22.91 -3.63
C ILE A 314 8.25 -23.38 -3.93
N ASP A 315 8.10 -24.67 -4.22
CA ASP A 315 6.78 -25.23 -4.52
C ASP A 315 5.79 -24.92 -3.38
N ARG A 316 4.58 -24.43 -3.72
CA ARG A 316 3.50 -24.09 -2.79
C ARG A 316 3.76 -22.96 -1.78
N LEU A 317 4.87 -22.24 -1.91
CA LEU A 317 5.10 -20.97 -1.20
C LEU A 317 4.87 -19.80 -2.16
N ILE A 318 3.82 -19.03 -1.89
CA ILE A 318 3.41 -17.87 -2.70
C ILE A 318 3.73 -16.59 -1.95
N MET A 319 4.26 -15.60 -2.64
CA MET A 319 4.53 -14.27 -2.08
C MET A 319 3.42 -13.27 -2.45
N ALA A 320 3.01 -12.47 -1.48
CA ALA A 320 2.08 -11.35 -1.63
C ALA A 320 2.53 -10.20 -0.69
N THR A 321 3.68 -9.62 -0.98
CA THR A 321 4.36 -8.64 -0.11
C THR A 321 5.09 -7.56 -0.91
N GLY A 322 5.74 -6.61 -0.25
CA GLY A 322 6.56 -5.60 -0.94
C GLY A 322 5.76 -4.47 -1.59
N HIS A 323 4.52 -4.25 -1.24
CA HIS A 323 3.62 -3.27 -1.86
C HIS A 323 3.99 -1.80 -1.60
N HIS A 324 4.99 -1.53 -0.77
CA HIS A 324 5.48 -0.19 -0.40
C HIS A 324 4.33 0.77 -0.06
N ARG A 325 4.21 1.92 -0.74
CA ARG A 325 3.14 2.92 -0.54
C ARG A 325 1.78 2.51 -1.13
N ASN A 326 1.77 1.58 -2.09
CA ASN A 326 0.59 1.23 -2.88
C ASN A 326 -0.29 0.11 -2.28
N GLY A 327 -0.03 -0.32 -1.05
CA GLY A 327 -0.71 -1.48 -0.45
C GLY A 327 -2.24 -1.35 -0.38
N ILE A 328 -2.78 -0.18 -0.04
CA ILE A 328 -4.24 0.01 -0.01
C ILE A 328 -4.79 0.02 -1.44
N LEU A 329 -4.22 0.83 -2.33
CA LEU A 329 -4.63 0.88 -3.74
C LEU A 329 -4.66 -0.50 -4.38
N LEU A 330 -3.60 -1.31 -4.21
CA LEU A 330 -3.44 -2.62 -4.85
C LEU A 330 -4.21 -3.76 -4.17
N THR A 331 -5.04 -3.48 -3.16
CA THR A 331 -5.76 -4.53 -2.43
C THR A 331 -6.65 -5.41 -3.33
N PRO A 332 -7.55 -4.86 -4.18
CA PRO A 332 -8.43 -5.69 -5.01
C PRO A 332 -7.67 -6.53 -6.03
N VAL A 333 -6.74 -5.93 -6.78
CA VAL A 333 -5.99 -6.62 -7.83
C VAL A 333 -5.07 -7.69 -7.25
N THR A 334 -4.43 -7.43 -6.10
CA THR A 334 -3.59 -8.43 -5.42
C THR A 334 -4.42 -9.61 -4.93
N ALA A 335 -5.58 -9.35 -4.31
CA ALA A 335 -6.46 -10.40 -3.83
C ALA A 335 -6.93 -11.30 -4.99
N GLY A 336 -7.36 -10.70 -6.09
CA GLY A 336 -7.77 -11.44 -7.29
C GLY A 336 -6.61 -12.23 -7.94
N SER A 337 -5.45 -11.59 -8.10
CA SER A 337 -4.28 -12.21 -8.74
C SER A 337 -3.73 -13.40 -7.97
N ILE A 338 -3.60 -13.26 -6.64
CA ILE A 338 -3.10 -14.37 -5.81
C ILE A 338 -4.13 -15.50 -5.72
N SER A 339 -5.41 -15.19 -5.62
CA SER A 339 -6.45 -16.21 -5.64
C SER A 339 -6.47 -16.97 -6.97
N ALA A 340 -6.37 -16.27 -8.11
CA ALA A 340 -6.25 -16.89 -9.42
C ALA A 340 -5.01 -17.79 -9.49
N TYR A 341 -3.85 -17.30 -8.97
CA TYR A 341 -2.62 -18.08 -8.96
C TYR A 341 -2.72 -19.36 -8.11
N VAL A 342 -3.33 -19.28 -6.92
CA VAL A 342 -3.56 -20.46 -6.06
C VAL A 342 -4.42 -21.51 -6.77
N LEU A 343 -5.47 -21.08 -7.47
CA LEU A 343 -6.45 -21.97 -8.09
C LEU A 343 -6.00 -22.54 -9.45
N THR A 344 -5.24 -21.77 -10.22
CA THR A 344 -4.94 -22.09 -11.63
C THR A 344 -3.45 -22.23 -11.93
N GLY A 345 -2.57 -21.79 -11.03
CA GLY A 345 -1.13 -21.69 -11.25
C GLY A 345 -0.70 -20.55 -12.17
N ARG A 346 -1.61 -19.61 -12.50
CA ARG A 346 -1.32 -18.51 -13.44
C ARG A 346 -1.70 -17.17 -12.83
N LEU A 347 -0.84 -16.17 -13.00
CA LEU A 347 -1.17 -14.78 -12.70
C LEU A 347 -1.92 -14.14 -13.86
N PRO A 348 -2.79 -13.14 -13.61
CA PRO A 348 -3.27 -12.24 -14.66
C PRO A 348 -2.11 -11.45 -15.27
N GLU A 349 -2.25 -11.07 -16.54
CA GLU A 349 -1.21 -10.38 -17.32
C GLU A 349 -0.68 -9.11 -16.61
N CYS A 350 -1.55 -8.31 -16.02
CA CYS A 350 -1.15 -7.11 -15.27
C CYS A 350 -0.27 -7.40 -14.05
N ALA A 351 -0.31 -8.61 -13.49
CA ALA A 351 0.46 -9.03 -12.31
C ALA A 351 1.74 -9.81 -12.66
N GLU A 352 1.86 -10.36 -13.87
CA GLU A 352 3.04 -11.15 -14.31
C GLU A 352 4.37 -10.43 -14.15
N PRO A 353 4.52 -9.11 -14.43
CA PRO A 353 5.77 -8.40 -14.25
C PRO A 353 6.28 -8.36 -12.80
N PHE A 354 5.41 -8.67 -11.82
CA PHE A 354 5.69 -8.51 -10.39
C PHE A 354 6.03 -9.82 -9.69
N THR A 355 6.38 -10.86 -10.44
CA THR A 355 6.85 -12.13 -9.83
C THR A 355 8.18 -11.92 -9.08
N PRO A 356 8.38 -12.63 -7.95
CA PRO A 356 9.63 -12.59 -7.18
C PRO A 356 10.89 -12.96 -7.99
N GLU A 357 10.72 -13.74 -9.05
CA GLU A 357 11.80 -14.19 -9.93
C GLU A 357 12.63 -13.05 -10.54
N ARG A 358 12.04 -11.86 -10.74
CA ARG A 358 12.75 -10.68 -11.22
C ARG A 358 13.96 -10.29 -10.34
N PHE A 359 13.94 -10.66 -9.06
CA PHE A 359 15.05 -10.44 -8.13
C PHE A 359 16.04 -11.59 -8.08
N LEU A 360 15.61 -12.81 -8.39
CA LEU A 360 16.47 -14.00 -8.43
C LEU A 360 17.43 -13.92 -9.63
N ASN A 361 16.90 -13.58 -10.80
CA ASN A 361 17.67 -13.43 -12.03
C ASN A 361 18.69 -12.27 -11.94
N ALA A 362 18.36 -11.19 -11.26
CA ALA A 362 19.31 -10.08 -11.03
C ALA A 362 20.51 -10.48 -10.17
N ARG A 363 20.35 -11.42 -9.21
CA ARG A 363 21.44 -11.95 -8.39
C ARG A 363 22.40 -12.81 -9.21
N VAL A 364 21.88 -13.65 -10.10
CA VAL A 364 22.70 -14.49 -11.00
C VAL A 364 23.51 -13.60 -11.96
N GLY A 365 22.89 -12.60 -12.58
CA GLY A 365 23.57 -11.67 -13.47
C GLY A 365 24.61 -10.78 -12.77
N ALA A 366 24.45 -10.47 -11.50
CA ALA A 366 25.46 -9.76 -10.69
C ALA A 366 26.61 -10.69 -10.31
N ALA A 367 26.33 -11.93 -9.91
CA ALA A 367 27.35 -12.93 -9.58
C ALA A 367 28.23 -13.32 -10.79
N VAL A 368 27.62 -13.41 -11.97
CA VAL A 368 28.34 -13.65 -13.24
C VAL A 368 29.22 -12.45 -13.59
N ARG A 369 28.76 -11.22 -13.43
CA ARG A 369 29.55 -9.98 -13.66
C ARG A 369 30.67 -9.77 -12.66
N SER A 370 30.49 -10.27 -11.42
CA SER A 370 31.53 -10.20 -10.38
C SER A 370 32.56 -11.36 -10.45
N GLY A 371 32.46 -12.28 -11.41
CA GLY A 371 33.35 -13.43 -11.56
C GLY A 371 33.21 -14.51 -10.49
N LEU A 372 32.12 -14.45 -9.67
CA LEU A 372 31.84 -15.43 -8.61
C LEU A 372 31.18 -16.73 -9.12
N VAL A 373 30.62 -16.71 -10.34
CA VAL A 373 30.00 -17.87 -10.98
C VAL A 373 30.29 -17.79 -12.49
N THR A 374 30.77 -18.86 -13.12
CA THR A 374 30.85 -18.97 -14.55
C THR A 374 29.48 -19.18 -15.17
N ALA A 375 29.20 -18.49 -16.31
CA ALA A 375 27.95 -18.70 -17.03
C ALA A 375 27.84 -20.17 -17.47
N PRO A 376 26.67 -20.82 -17.38
CA PRO A 376 26.50 -22.15 -17.96
C PRO A 376 26.73 -22.08 -19.48
N GLU A 377 27.62 -22.93 -20.01
CA GLU A 377 27.81 -23.07 -21.44
C GLU A 377 26.48 -23.51 -22.08
N ALA A 378 26.04 -22.73 -23.08
CA ALA A 378 24.89 -23.08 -23.90
C ALA A 378 25.21 -24.37 -24.69
N ARG A 379 24.48 -25.42 -24.40
CA ARG A 379 24.38 -26.63 -25.23
C ARG A 379 23.07 -26.63 -26.01
#